data_7f4bcf5cb3e6479991c1a72923bb70e0
#
_entry.id   7f4bcf5cb3e6479991c1a72923bb70e0
#
_cell.length_a   1.000
_cell.length_b   1.000
_cell.length_c   1.000
_cell.angle_alpha   90.00
_cell.angle_beta   90.00
_cell.angle_gamma   90.00
#
_symmetry.space_group_name_H-M   'P 1'
#
loop_
_entity.id
_entity.type
_entity.pdbx_description
1 polymer ?
#
loop_
_entity_poly.entity_id
_entity_poly.type
_entity_poly.pdbx_seq_one_letter_code
_entity_poly.pdbx_strand_id
1 'polypeptide(L)'
;MARKKADVEGGEVDLTSMIDVCFLLIAFFIMVTEVSKAEIVEIFLPHASYAQEDTDPPENRLIVNLTRDGEVWMKGRNFGRPNSTDGRRDITQEFKALAEMVGYESSSGPSNLTVLVRADAHVENRFVQCVQMLLVQSRVIKVHYSANNPVGG
;
A
#
# COMPACT_ATOMS: atom_id res chain seq x y z
N MET A 1 -80.37 -2.09 -8.17
CA MET A 1 -79.05 -2.66 -8.49
C MET A 1 -78.01 -1.78 -7.82
N ALA A 2 -77.40 -2.21 -6.70
CA ALA A 2 -76.42 -1.48 -5.93
C ALA A 2 -75.05 -1.90 -6.39
N ARG A 3 -74.24 -0.92 -6.86
CA ARG A 3 -72.88 -1.11 -7.35
C ARG A 3 -71.92 -1.11 -6.15
N LYS A 4 -71.38 -2.30 -5.83
CA LYS A 4 -70.39 -2.50 -4.77
C LYS A 4 -69.09 -1.79 -5.18
N LYS A 5 -68.70 -0.75 -4.42
CA LYS A 5 -67.39 -0.10 -4.53
C LYS A 5 -66.36 -1.10 -4.01
N ALA A 6 -65.38 -1.45 -4.83
CA ALA A 6 -64.22 -2.19 -4.40
C ALA A 6 -63.28 -1.21 -3.69
N ASP A 7 -63.08 -1.39 -2.38
CA ASP A 7 -62.02 -0.75 -1.65
C ASP A 7 -60.70 -1.35 -2.14
N VAL A 8 -59.91 -0.51 -2.77
CA VAL A 8 -58.51 -0.81 -3.08
C VAL A 8 -57.76 -0.51 -1.78
N GLU A 9 -57.50 -1.54 -0.98
CA GLU A 9 -56.53 -1.49 0.09
C GLU A 9 -55.16 -1.13 -0.57
N GLY A 10 -54.78 0.12 -0.42
CA GLY A 10 -53.43 0.58 -0.76
C GLY A 10 -52.47 -0.14 0.19
N GLY A 11 -51.79 -1.17 -0.30
CA GLY A 11 -50.73 -1.80 0.43
C GLY A 11 -49.69 -0.73 0.81
N GLU A 12 -49.54 -0.45 2.10
CA GLU A 12 -48.41 0.32 2.61
C GLU A 12 -47.14 -0.41 2.22
N VAL A 13 -46.45 0.11 1.21
CA VAL A 13 -45.14 -0.40 0.85
C VAL A 13 -44.23 -0.06 2.01
N ASP A 14 -43.70 -1.08 2.69
CA ASP A 14 -42.78 -0.92 3.79
C ASP A 14 -41.42 -0.36 3.27
N LEU A 15 -41.33 0.97 3.22
CA LEU A 15 -40.14 1.71 2.77
C LEU A 15 -38.95 1.48 3.69
N THR A 16 -39.18 1.04 4.94
CA THR A 16 -38.11 0.84 5.93
C THR A 16 -37.16 -0.25 5.47
N SER A 17 -37.67 -1.34 4.91
CA SER A 17 -36.84 -2.43 4.37
C SER A 17 -36.01 -1.98 3.15
N MET A 18 -36.57 -1.11 2.30
CA MET A 18 -35.85 -0.59 1.14
C MET A 18 -34.74 0.38 1.54
N ILE A 19 -34.96 1.22 2.56
CA ILE A 19 -33.96 2.14 3.09
C ILE A 19 -32.79 1.37 3.70
N ASP A 20 -33.06 0.29 4.43
CA ASP A 20 -32.01 -0.56 5.02
C ASP A 20 -31.09 -1.17 3.94
N VAL A 21 -31.69 -1.74 2.88
CA VAL A 21 -30.92 -2.28 1.75
C VAL A 21 -30.10 -1.21 1.07
N CYS A 22 -30.65 -0.01 0.83
CA CYS A 22 -29.90 1.11 0.26
C CYS A 22 -28.76 1.54 1.17
N PHE A 23 -28.98 1.61 2.48
CA PHE A 23 -27.95 1.97 3.45
C PHE A 23 -26.82 0.93 3.46
N LEU A 24 -27.14 -0.36 3.48
CA LEU A 24 -26.15 -1.42 3.43
C LEU A 24 -25.33 -1.39 2.13
N LEU A 25 -25.96 -1.11 0.99
CA LEU A 25 -25.27 -0.96 -0.29
C LEU A 25 -24.30 0.24 -0.26
N ILE A 26 -24.76 1.39 0.24
CA ILE A 26 -23.90 2.58 0.35
C ILE A 26 -22.73 2.31 1.30
N ALA A 27 -22.98 1.72 2.46
CA ALA A 27 -21.96 1.36 3.44
C ALA A 27 -20.94 0.37 2.84
N PHE A 28 -21.43 -0.62 2.08
CA PHE A 28 -20.58 -1.57 1.37
C PHE A 28 -19.69 -0.89 0.32
N PHE A 29 -20.27 0.02 -0.51
CA PHE A 29 -19.48 0.76 -1.49
C PHE A 29 -18.45 1.69 -0.86
N ILE A 30 -18.77 2.35 0.25
CA ILE A 30 -17.81 3.17 0.99
C ILE A 30 -16.67 2.28 1.51
N MET A 31 -16.98 1.13 2.10
CA MET A 31 -15.98 0.20 2.61
C MET A 31 -15.06 -0.34 1.50
N VAL A 32 -15.64 -0.73 0.36
CA VAL A 32 -14.86 -1.26 -0.78
C VAL A 32 -13.98 -0.19 -1.42
N THR A 33 -14.44 1.06 -1.53
CA THR A 33 -13.63 2.16 -2.08
C THR A 33 -12.48 2.55 -1.16
N GLU A 34 -12.59 2.43 0.12
CA GLU A 34 -11.49 2.67 1.07
C GLU A 34 -10.36 1.63 0.90
N VAL A 35 -10.72 0.35 0.64
CA VAL A 35 -9.74 -0.72 0.42
C VAL A 35 -8.99 -0.56 -0.92
N SER A 36 -9.60 0.11 -1.90
CA SER A 36 -9.05 0.28 -3.25
C SER A 36 -8.14 1.50 -3.43
N LYS A 37 -7.74 2.19 -2.38
CA LYS A 37 -6.71 3.23 -2.46
C LYS A 37 -5.36 2.57 -2.77
N ALA A 38 -5.19 2.18 -4.03
CA ALA A 38 -3.89 1.78 -4.55
C ALA A 38 -2.92 2.94 -4.36
N GLU A 39 -1.76 2.63 -3.84
CA GLU A 39 -0.65 3.56 -3.65
C GLU A 39 -0.16 4.07 -5.02
N ILE A 40 -0.86 5.05 -5.60
CA ILE A 40 -0.48 5.64 -6.89
C ILE A 40 0.54 6.75 -6.60
N VAL A 41 1.77 6.36 -6.40
CA VAL A 41 2.91 7.28 -6.45
C VAL A 41 3.51 7.17 -7.86
N GLU A 42 3.47 8.26 -8.63
CA GLU A 42 4.13 8.30 -9.94
C GLU A 42 5.64 8.22 -9.74
N ILE A 43 6.24 7.11 -10.17
CA ILE A 43 7.67 6.86 -10.11
C ILE A 43 8.13 6.39 -11.48
N PHE A 44 9.07 7.09 -12.07
CA PHE A 44 9.78 6.66 -13.27
C PHE A 44 10.89 5.70 -12.87
N LEU A 45 10.68 4.41 -13.09
CA LEU A 45 11.68 3.39 -12.74
C LEU A 45 12.92 3.48 -13.67
N PRO A 46 14.12 3.29 -13.14
CA PRO A 46 15.34 3.22 -13.94
C PRO A 46 15.28 2.00 -14.87
N HIS A 47 15.89 2.13 -16.04
CA HIS A 47 16.05 1.03 -16.98
C HIS A 47 17.15 0.08 -16.54
N ALA A 48 16.85 -1.23 -16.54
CA ALA A 48 17.85 -2.26 -16.30
C ALA A 48 17.71 -3.36 -17.36
N SER A 49 18.74 -3.54 -18.16
CA SER A 49 18.76 -4.51 -19.27
C SER A 49 18.73 -5.97 -18.82
N TYR A 50 18.98 -6.24 -17.56
CA TYR A 50 19.03 -7.58 -16.94
C TYR A 50 18.12 -7.67 -15.71
N ALA A 51 17.03 -6.93 -15.68
CA ALA A 51 16.04 -7.07 -14.60
C ALA A 51 15.43 -8.47 -14.66
N GLN A 52 15.50 -9.20 -13.55
CA GLN A 52 14.88 -10.51 -13.43
C GLN A 52 13.41 -10.32 -13.04
N GLU A 53 12.52 -11.03 -13.72
CA GLU A 53 11.11 -11.02 -13.39
C GLU A 53 10.87 -11.73 -12.06
N ASP A 54 10.14 -11.07 -11.16
CA ASP A 54 9.83 -11.60 -9.83
C ASP A 54 8.61 -12.52 -9.97
N THR A 55 8.87 -13.79 -10.14
CA THR A 55 7.84 -14.81 -10.47
C THR A 55 6.91 -15.12 -9.30
N ASP A 56 7.39 -14.95 -8.06
CA ASP A 56 6.62 -15.21 -6.85
C ASP A 56 6.87 -14.11 -5.81
N PRO A 57 6.05 -13.06 -5.77
CA PRO A 57 6.19 -12.04 -4.73
C PRO A 57 5.91 -12.65 -3.35
N PRO A 58 6.83 -12.53 -2.37
CA PRO A 58 6.63 -13.07 -1.04
C PRO A 58 5.40 -12.41 -0.37
N GLU A 59 4.64 -13.22 0.39
CA GLU A 59 3.42 -12.78 1.09
C GLU A 59 3.66 -11.59 2.03
N ASN A 60 4.87 -11.50 2.60
CA ASN A 60 5.26 -10.44 3.55
C ASN A 60 6.14 -9.37 2.88
N ARG A 61 5.64 -8.75 1.83
CA ARG A 61 6.37 -7.75 1.05
C ARG A 61 5.88 -6.34 1.35
N LEU A 62 6.80 -5.48 1.78
CA LEU A 62 6.58 -4.05 1.90
C LEU A 62 7.08 -3.34 0.64
N ILE A 63 6.26 -2.49 0.06
CA ILE A 63 6.67 -1.61 -1.04
C ILE A 63 7.07 -0.25 -0.46
N VAL A 64 8.29 0.18 -0.77
CA VAL A 64 8.83 1.48 -0.39
C VAL A 64 9.06 2.28 -1.67
N ASN A 65 8.29 3.33 -1.85
CA ASN A 65 8.40 4.22 -3.00
C ASN A 65 9.29 5.41 -2.62
N LEU A 66 10.32 5.67 -3.41
CA LEU A 66 11.22 6.81 -3.25
C LEU A 66 11.04 7.75 -4.45
N THR A 67 10.45 8.91 -4.22
CA THR A 67 10.15 9.88 -5.25
C THR A 67 11.39 10.62 -5.71
N ARG A 68 11.28 11.34 -6.84
CA ARG A 68 12.35 12.20 -7.39
C ARG A 68 12.87 13.22 -6.39
N ASP A 69 11.99 13.75 -5.52
CA ASP A 69 12.35 14.74 -4.50
C ASP A 69 12.98 14.12 -3.25
N GLY A 70 13.16 12.80 -3.25
CA GLY A 70 13.74 12.06 -2.14
C GLY A 70 12.78 11.79 -0.99
N GLU A 71 11.47 11.89 -1.22
CA GLU A 71 10.45 11.53 -0.22
C GLU A 71 10.17 10.04 -0.23
N VAL A 72 9.98 9.48 0.96
CA VAL A 72 9.66 8.07 1.15
C VAL A 72 8.17 7.90 1.39
N TRP A 73 7.55 7.07 0.56
CA TRP A 73 6.16 6.69 0.67
C TRP A 73 6.02 5.19 0.91
N MET A 74 5.22 4.84 1.93
CA MET A 74 4.90 3.45 2.27
C MET A 74 3.44 3.37 2.66
N LYS A 75 2.73 2.33 2.24
CA LYS A 75 1.31 2.10 2.57
C LYS A 75 0.42 3.33 2.35
N GLY A 76 0.61 4.08 1.26
CA GLY A 76 -0.15 5.30 0.95
C GLY A 76 0.16 6.51 1.83
N ARG A 77 1.19 6.45 2.69
CA ARG A 77 1.58 7.53 3.60
C ARG A 77 2.96 8.08 3.26
N ASN A 78 3.09 9.40 3.30
CA ASN A 78 4.37 10.10 3.17
C ASN A 78 5.09 10.17 4.52
N PHE A 79 6.32 9.69 4.58
CA PHE A 79 7.22 9.71 5.74
C PHE A 79 8.29 10.80 5.63
N GLY A 80 8.24 11.61 4.60
CA GLY A 80 9.24 12.65 4.33
C GLY A 80 10.58 12.12 3.83
N ARG A 81 11.62 12.93 3.97
CA ARG A 81 12.96 12.61 3.47
C ARG A 81 13.78 11.81 4.49
N PRO A 82 14.46 10.72 4.09
CA PRO A 82 15.21 9.86 5.00
C PRO A 82 16.45 10.52 5.59
N ASN A 83 16.89 11.65 5.06
CA ASN A 83 18.01 12.44 5.58
C ASN A 83 17.58 13.53 6.58
N SER A 84 16.29 13.83 6.70
CA SER A 84 15.76 14.73 7.73
C SER A 84 15.68 14.04 9.09
N THR A 85 15.72 14.79 10.19
CA THR A 85 15.64 14.21 11.54
C THR A 85 14.33 13.50 11.79
N ASP A 86 13.22 14.13 11.42
CA ASP A 86 11.89 13.57 11.64
C ASP A 86 11.62 12.41 10.69
N GLY A 87 11.89 12.57 9.38
CA GLY A 87 11.70 11.50 8.41
C GLY A 87 12.53 10.25 8.73
N ARG A 88 13.80 10.42 9.15
CA ARG A 88 14.65 9.28 9.58
C ARG A 88 14.03 8.53 10.75
N ARG A 89 13.55 9.25 11.76
CA ARG A 89 12.93 8.64 12.93
C ARG A 89 11.67 7.88 12.57
N ASP A 90 10.76 8.50 11.84
CA ASP A 90 9.47 7.93 11.48
C ASP A 90 9.63 6.71 10.56
N ILE A 91 10.51 6.78 9.56
CA ILE A 91 10.83 5.66 8.67
C ILE A 91 11.45 4.50 9.47
N THR A 92 12.38 4.80 10.39
CA THR A 92 13.02 3.76 11.21
C THR A 92 12.02 3.07 12.14
N GLN A 93 11.10 3.81 12.73
CA GLN A 93 10.04 3.26 13.58
C GLN A 93 9.11 2.35 12.79
N GLU A 94 8.70 2.77 11.59
CA GLU A 94 7.84 1.96 10.73
C GLU A 94 8.52 0.67 10.30
N PHE A 95 9.78 0.72 9.88
CA PHE A 95 10.54 -0.49 9.52
C PHE A 95 10.70 -1.45 10.71
N LYS A 96 10.96 -0.95 11.91
CA LYS A 96 11.05 -1.77 13.11
C LYS A 96 9.72 -2.41 13.48
N ALA A 97 8.63 -1.65 13.47
CA ALA A 97 7.30 -2.15 13.75
C ALA A 97 6.88 -3.26 12.78
N LEU A 98 7.17 -3.08 11.49
CA LEU A 98 6.89 -4.07 10.47
C LEU A 98 7.78 -5.31 10.59
N ALA A 99 9.07 -5.12 10.89
CA ALA A 99 9.99 -6.22 11.11
C ALA A 99 9.58 -7.08 12.33
N GLU A 100 9.09 -6.44 13.39
CA GLU A 100 8.54 -7.12 14.57
C GLU A 100 7.25 -7.87 14.25
N MET A 101 6.35 -7.28 13.45
CA MET A 101 5.09 -7.91 13.05
C MET A 101 5.30 -9.18 12.22
N VAL A 102 6.24 -9.13 11.29
CA VAL A 102 6.58 -10.29 10.42
C VAL A 102 7.44 -11.31 11.14
N GLY A 103 8.19 -10.87 12.15
CA GLY A 103 9.08 -11.71 12.94
C GLY A 103 10.50 -11.79 12.41
N TYR A 104 11.35 -12.46 13.18
CA TYR A 104 12.78 -12.62 12.92
C TYR A 104 13.13 -14.12 12.78
N GLU A 105 14.17 -14.42 12.03
CA GLU A 105 14.67 -15.80 11.87
C GLU A 105 15.18 -16.38 13.21
N SER A 106 15.71 -15.51 14.07
CA SER A 106 16.17 -15.85 15.43
C SER A 106 16.19 -14.60 16.30
N SER A 107 16.38 -14.73 17.61
CA SER A 107 16.39 -13.59 18.56
C SER A 107 17.35 -12.47 18.19
N SER A 108 18.46 -12.77 17.51
CA SER A 108 19.46 -11.80 17.03
C SER A 108 19.57 -11.75 15.51
N GLY A 109 18.75 -12.55 14.81
CA GLY A 109 18.80 -12.68 13.35
C GLY A 109 18.10 -11.55 12.59
N PRO A 110 18.15 -11.59 11.27
CA PRO A 110 17.44 -10.67 10.40
C PRO A 110 15.93 -10.91 10.46
N SER A 111 15.17 -9.88 10.06
CA SER A 111 13.73 -10.00 9.91
C SER A 111 13.36 -10.79 8.66
N ASN A 112 12.22 -11.48 8.73
CA ASN A 112 11.61 -12.16 7.59
C ASN A 112 10.90 -11.19 6.64
N LEU A 113 10.85 -9.90 6.97
CA LEU A 113 10.28 -8.86 6.13
C LEU A 113 11.08 -8.72 4.83
N THR A 114 10.39 -8.82 3.71
CA THR A 114 10.94 -8.51 2.38
C THR A 114 10.52 -7.12 1.96
N VAL A 115 11.46 -6.30 1.53
CA VAL A 115 11.20 -4.93 1.09
C VAL A 115 11.53 -4.77 -0.38
N LEU A 116 10.56 -4.26 -1.15
CA LEU A 116 10.77 -3.81 -2.52
C LEU A 116 10.93 -2.30 -2.53
N VAL A 117 12.11 -1.83 -2.85
CA VAL A 117 12.39 -0.40 -3.05
C VAL A 117 12.16 -0.03 -4.51
N ARG A 118 11.22 0.89 -4.73
CA ARG A 118 10.94 1.49 -6.03
C ARG A 118 11.46 2.93 -5.99
N ALA A 119 12.63 3.16 -6.55
CA ALA A 119 13.25 4.47 -6.61
C ALA A 119 13.03 5.11 -7.98
N ASP A 120 12.73 6.41 -8.01
CA ASP A 120 12.67 7.18 -9.25
C ASP A 120 14.04 7.22 -9.91
N ALA A 121 14.10 7.14 -11.25
CA ALA A 121 15.34 7.14 -12.03
C ALA A 121 16.20 8.42 -11.84
N HIS A 122 15.58 9.50 -11.41
CA HIS A 122 16.21 10.80 -11.22
C HIS A 122 16.47 11.15 -9.75
N VAL A 123 16.14 10.23 -8.82
CA VAL A 123 16.38 10.46 -7.40
C VAL A 123 17.89 10.49 -7.12
N GLU A 124 18.32 11.37 -6.23
CA GLU A 124 19.71 11.41 -5.81
C GLU A 124 20.09 10.15 -5.03
N ASN A 125 21.19 9.52 -5.40
CA ASN A 125 21.68 8.28 -4.79
C ASN A 125 21.84 8.34 -3.26
N ARG A 126 22.11 9.54 -2.71
CA ARG A 126 22.19 9.73 -1.25
C ARG A 126 20.89 9.31 -0.52
N PHE A 127 19.71 9.55 -1.10
CA PHE A 127 18.44 9.16 -0.48
C PHE A 127 18.25 7.63 -0.50
N VAL A 128 18.65 6.98 -1.60
CA VAL A 128 18.64 5.51 -1.70
C VAL A 128 19.54 4.89 -0.64
N GLN A 129 20.77 5.42 -0.49
CA GLN A 129 21.71 4.96 0.54
C GLN A 129 21.18 5.19 1.96
N CYS A 130 20.51 6.32 2.22
CA CYS A 130 19.88 6.56 3.51
C CYS A 130 18.80 5.51 3.81
N VAL A 131 17.92 5.21 2.84
CA VAL A 131 16.88 4.18 3.01
C VAL A 131 17.52 2.81 3.27
N GLN A 132 18.56 2.42 2.52
CA GLN A 132 19.28 1.16 2.77
C GLN A 132 19.84 1.10 4.20
N MET A 133 20.47 2.19 4.66
CA MET A 133 21.00 2.24 6.03
C MET A 133 19.90 2.07 7.07
N LEU A 134 18.73 2.68 6.89
CA LEU A 134 17.59 2.55 7.80
C LEU A 134 17.02 1.13 7.81
N LEU A 135 16.97 0.46 6.66
CA LEU A 135 16.58 -0.95 6.55
C LEU A 135 17.53 -1.86 7.34
N VAL A 136 18.84 -1.69 7.15
CA VAL A 136 19.86 -2.46 7.89
C VAL A 136 19.77 -2.20 9.40
N GLN A 137 19.58 -0.95 9.83
CA GLN A 137 19.37 -0.61 11.24
C GLN A 137 18.12 -1.28 11.85
N SER A 138 17.14 -1.57 11.02
CA SER A 138 15.91 -2.28 11.39
C SER A 138 16.00 -3.80 11.21
N ARG A 139 17.21 -4.34 10.95
CA ARG A 139 17.49 -5.75 10.67
C ARG A 139 16.76 -6.31 9.44
N VAL A 140 16.38 -5.46 8.51
CA VAL A 140 15.77 -5.88 7.24
C VAL A 140 16.87 -6.00 6.20
N ILE A 141 17.16 -7.23 5.78
CA ILE A 141 18.22 -7.55 4.82
C ILE A 141 17.70 -8.06 3.48
N LYS A 142 16.44 -8.54 3.43
CA LYS A 142 15.79 -9.02 2.21
C LYS A 142 15.25 -7.81 1.44
N VAL A 143 16.11 -7.19 0.61
CA VAL A 143 15.77 -5.96 -0.12
C VAL A 143 15.90 -6.22 -1.62
N HIS A 144 14.82 -5.93 -2.35
CA HIS A 144 14.75 -5.96 -3.80
C HIS A 144 14.63 -4.54 -4.34
N TYR A 145 15.18 -4.30 -5.52
CA TYR A 145 15.05 -3.03 -6.23
C TYR A 145 14.25 -3.23 -7.50
N SER A 146 13.24 -2.40 -7.70
CA SER A 146 12.44 -2.42 -8.93
C SER A 146 13.12 -1.58 -10.00
N ALA A 147 13.28 -2.16 -11.18
CA ALA A 147 13.74 -1.48 -12.38
C ALA A 147 12.86 -1.87 -13.56
N ASN A 148 12.76 -1.00 -14.56
CA ASN A 148 12.01 -1.28 -15.78
C ASN A 148 12.92 -2.03 -16.77
N ASN A 149 12.45 -3.19 -17.27
CA ASN A 149 13.15 -3.93 -18.31
C ASN A 149 12.57 -3.55 -19.69
N PRO A 150 13.33 -2.85 -20.54
CA PRO A 150 12.83 -2.44 -21.85
C PRO A 150 12.71 -3.59 -22.88
N VAL A 151 13.16 -4.82 -22.53
CA VAL A 151 13.24 -5.96 -23.48
C VAL A 151 12.02 -6.87 -23.39
N GLY A 152 11.08 -6.62 -22.49
CA GLY A 152 9.85 -7.42 -22.29
C GLY A 152 8.60 -6.79 -22.89
N GLY A 153 8.65 -6.43 -24.17
CA GLY A 153 7.49 -5.96 -24.95
C GLY A 153 7.41 -6.69 -26.28
#